data_556ef39267c37b9bb47298c39b3ec5cd
#
_entry.id   556ef39267c37b9bb47298c39b3ec5cd
#
_cell.length_a   1.000
_cell.length_b   1.000
_cell.length_c   1.000
_cell.angle_alpha   90.00
_cell.angle_beta   90.00
_cell.angle_gamma   90.00
#
_symmetry.space_group_name_H-M   'P 1'
#
loop_
_entity.id
_entity.type
_entity.pdbx_description
1 polymer ?
#
loop_
_entity_poly.entity_id
_entity_poly.type
_entity_poly.pdbx_seq_one_letter_code
_entity_poly.pdbx_strand_id
1 'polypeptide(L)'
;MKNIVVALVVLSVTTISCTKSDESVQADQSEIQSRRKPTGGGSGDNSIPQVTGLSATASGPTQVNLTWNSVPNATTYWIYRDSYVPAIVTSTNYVDGAVSPGTTYTYAIAAVVNSTLGPKSTSVTVTTPQ
;
A
#
# COMPACT_ATOMS: atom_id res chain seq x y z
N MET A 1 -24.62 51.04 -42.24
CA MET A 1 -23.45 50.58 -42.98
C MET A 1 -22.72 49.56 -42.11
N LYS A 2 -22.55 48.41 -42.65
CA LYS A 2 -21.60 47.36 -42.27
C LYS A 2 -22.27 46.04 -41.98
N ASN A 3 -22.12 45.26 -42.95
CA ASN A 3 -22.54 43.89 -43.12
C ASN A 3 -21.92 42.99 -42.04
N ILE A 4 -22.78 42.32 -41.34
CA ILE A 4 -22.37 41.20 -40.50
C ILE A 4 -22.62 39.95 -41.34
N VAL A 5 -21.56 39.37 -41.83
CA VAL A 5 -21.59 38.08 -42.48
C VAL A 5 -21.72 37.04 -41.36
N VAL A 6 -22.91 36.52 -41.23
CA VAL A 6 -23.13 35.34 -40.38
C VAL A 6 -22.66 34.13 -41.16
N ALA A 7 -21.48 33.66 -40.83
CA ALA A 7 -21.02 32.36 -41.30
C ALA A 7 -21.81 31.28 -40.58
N LEU A 8 -22.71 30.67 -41.32
CA LEU A 8 -23.44 29.49 -40.90
C LEU A 8 -22.46 28.31 -40.90
N VAL A 9 -21.90 27.99 -39.76
CA VAL A 9 -21.17 26.74 -39.61
C VAL A 9 -22.19 25.63 -39.48
N VAL A 10 -22.38 24.93 -40.55
CA VAL A 10 -23.12 23.67 -40.54
C VAL A 10 -22.25 22.65 -39.85
N LEU A 11 -22.54 22.45 -38.60
CA LEU A 11 -21.94 21.35 -37.85
C LEU A 11 -22.60 20.04 -38.29
N SER A 12 -21.99 19.38 -39.24
CA SER A 12 -22.37 18.02 -39.61
C SER A 12 -22.04 17.13 -38.43
N VAL A 13 -23.04 16.79 -37.63
CA VAL A 13 -22.95 15.73 -36.65
C VAL A 13 -22.84 14.42 -37.39
N THR A 14 -21.63 13.99 -37.67
CA THR A 14 -21.41 12.59 -38.01
C THR A 14 -21.53 11.81 -36.69
N THR A 15 -22.67 11.21 -36.51
CA THR A 15 -22.86 10.19 -35.48
C THR A 15 -21.95 9.03 -35.80
N ILE A 16 -20.78 9.00 -35.22
CA ILE A 16 -19.94 7.82 -35.23
C ILE A 16 -20.60 6.83 -34.26
N SER A 17 -21.38 5.98 -34.84
CA SER A 17 -21.93 4.79 -34.19
C SER A 17 -20.83 3.75 -34.05
N CYS A 18 -19.86 4.00 -33.15
CA CYS A 18 -18.73 3.10 -32.95
C CYS A 18 -18.48 2.78 -31.50
N THR A 19 -19.47 2.94 -30.64
CA THR A 19 -19.33 2.66 -29.20
C THR A 19 -19.80 1.27 -28.78
N LYS A 20 -20.28 0.48 -29.73
CA LYS A 20 -20.82 -0.86 -29.40
C LYS A 20 -19.77 -1.97 -29.36
N SER A 21 -18.58 -1.76 -29.91
CA SER A 21 -17.53 -2.78 -29.93
C SER A 21 -16.62 -2.74 -28.69
N ASP A 22 -16.47 -1.59 -28.05
CA ASP A 22 -15.59 -1.45 -26.88
C ASP A 22 -16.22 -1.99 -25.60
N GLU A 23 -17.53 -1.91 -25.47
CA GLU A 23 -18.25 -2.39 -24.29
C GLU A 23 -18.27 -3.92 -24.21
N SER A 24 -18.31 -4.61 -25.35
CA SER A 24 -18.25 -6.07 -25.38
C SER A 24 -16.86 -6.64 -25.06
N VAL A 25 -15.80 -5.90 -25.39
CA VAL A 25 -14.41 -6.29 -25.07
C VAL A 25 -14.09 -6.11 -23.59
N GLN A 26 -14.63 -5.08 -22.93
CA GLN A 26 -14.45 -4.89 -21.50
C GLN A 26 -15.21 -5.92 -20.65
N ALA A 27 -16.40 -6.33 -21.07
CA ALA A 27 -17.16 -7.38 -20.40
C ALA A 27 -16.45 -8.74 -20.46
N ASP A 28 -15.78 -9.02 -21.57
CA ASP A 28 -15.06 -10.27 -21.77
C ASP A 28 -13.75 -10.31 -20.93
N GLN A 29 -13.08 -9.20 -20.76
CA GLN A 29 -11.89 -9.11 -19.90
C GLN A 29 -12.23 -9.25 -18.41
N SER A 30 -13.37 -8.78 -17.95
CA SER A 30 -13.78 -8.94 -16.57
C SER A 30 -14.20 -10.38 -16.27
N GLU A 31 -14.77 -11.08 -17.24
CA GLU A 31 -15.15 -12.47 -17.12
C GLU A 31 -13.94 -13.42 -17.12
N ILE A 32 -12.89 -13.10 -17.88
CA ILE A 32 -11.63 -13.84 -17.87
C ILE A 32 -10.90 -13.70 -16.54
N GLN A 33 -10.95 -12.54 -15.91
CA GLN A 33 -10.34 -12.34 -14.59
C GLN A 33 -11.11 -13.05 -13.47
N SER A 34 -12.42 -13.16 -13.59
CA SER A 34 -13.26 -13.87 -12.62
C SER A 34 -13.08 -15.40 -12.64
N ARG A 35 -12.59 -15.96 -13.75
CA ARG A 35 -12.36 -17.40 -13.91
C ARG A 35 -10.95 -17.85 -13.52
N ARG A 36 -10.05 -16.96 -13.22
CA ARG A 36 -8.76 -17.33 -12.65
C ARG A 36 -8.95 -17.70 -11.18
N LYS A 37 -9.28 -18.98 -10.99
CA LYS A 37 -9.16 -19.63 -9.70
C LYS A 37 -7.74 -19.36 -9.17
N PRO A 38 -7.56 -18.87 -7.95
CA PRO A 38 -6.24 -18.79 -7.36
C PRO A 38 -5.75 -20.20 -7.08
N THR A 39 -5.10 -20.79 -8.07
CA THR A 39 -4.27 -21.95 -7.87
C THR A 39 -3.03 -21.48 -7.15
N GLY A 40 -2.92 -21.74 -5.87
CA GLY A 40 -1.69 -21.59 -5.13
C GLY A 40 -0.57 -22.37 -5.79
N GLY A 41 0.37 -21.67 -6.36
CA GLY A 41 1.53 -22.28 -7.03
C GLY A 41 2.23 -21.25 -7.89
N GLY A 42 3.27 -20.60 -7.38
CA GLY A 42 4.43 -20.10 -8.08
C GLY A 42 4.20 -19.42 -9.42
N SER A 43 3.40 -18.40 -9.48
CA SER A 43 3.47 -17.43 -10.56
C SER A 43 4.10 -16.18 -9.98
N GLY A 44 5.17 -15.70 -10.63
CA GLY A 44 5.94 -14.57 -10.16
C GLY A 44 5.13 -13.29 -9.96
N ASP A 45 4.29 -13.29 -8.94
CA ASP A 45 3.77 -12.08 -8.37
C ASP A 45 4.96 -11.36 -7.73
N ASN A 46 5.43 -10.34 -8.40
CA ASN A 46 6.53 -9.51 -7.93
C ASN A 46 6.05 -8.55 -6.81
N SER A 47 4.93 -8.88 -6.16
CA SER A 47 4.44 -8.12 -5.02
C SER A 47 5.33 -8.38 -3.80
N ILE A 48 5.68 -7.31 -3.11
CA ILE A 48 6.44 -7.40 -1.86
C ILE A 48 5.50 -7.96 -0.79
N PRO A 49 5.85 -9.09 -0.14
CA PRO A 49 5.03 -9.63 0.93
C PRO A 49 4.87 -8.63 2.08
N GLN A 50 3.70 -8.61 2.66
CA GLN A 50 3.45 -7.85 3.88
C GLN A 50 4.26 -8.43 5.05
N VAL A 51 4.82 -7.57 5.90
CA VAL A 51 5.47 -8.00 7.13
C VAL A 51 4.44 -8.65 8.06
N THR A 52 4.77 -9.82 8.60
CA THR A 52 3.92 -10.60 9.51
C THR A 52 4.60 -10.82 10.86
N GLY A 53 3.87 -11.29 11.85
CA GLY A 53 4.42 -11.62 13.16
C GLY A 53 4.90 -10.40 13.95
N LEU A 54 4.42 -9.19 13.65
CA LEU A 54 4.75 -8.00 14.41
C LEU A 54 4.23 -8.13 15.85
N SER A 55 5.14 -7.96 16.78
CA SER A 55 4.87 -7.92 18.22
C SER A 55 5.50 -6.66 18.80
N ALA A 56 4.78 -6.00 19.72
CA ALA A 56 5.26 -4.85 20.46
C ALA A 56 5.09 -5.11 21.95
N THR A 57 6.16 -4.97 22.73
CA THR A 57 6.16 -5.20 24.17
C THR A 57 6.82 -4.03 24.88
N ALA A 58 6.12 -3.40 25.82
CA ALA A 58 6.73 -2.41 26.68
C ALA A 58 7.67 -3.11 27.68
N SER A 59 8.95 -2.77 27.66
CA SER A 59 9.95 -3.28 28.59
C SER A 59 10.27 -2.30 29.74
N GLY A 60 9.59 -1.16 29.73
CA GLY A 60 9.69 -0.12 30.73
C GLY A 60 8.84 1.09 30.39
N PRO A 61 8.81 2.11 31.24
CA PRO A 61 8.00 3.31 31.00
C PRO A 61 8.44 4.13 29.78
N THR A 62 9.69 3.98 29.35
CA THR A 62 10.27 4.73 28.24
C THR A 62 10.83 3.85 27.14
N GLN A 63 10.43 2.56 27.09
CA GLN A 63 10.99 1.62 26.14
C GLN A 63 9.95 0.63 25.63
N VAL A 64 9.90 0.46 24.30
CA VAL A 64 9.11 -0.57 23.61
C VAL A 64 10.02 -1.41 22.72
N ASN A 65 9.93 -2.72 22.87
CA ASN A 65 10.64 -3.69 22.04
C ASN A 65 9.70 -4.19 20.93
N LEU A 66 10.16 -4.12 19.69
CA LEU A 66 9.46 -4.61 18.50
C LEU A 66 10.20 -5.81 17.92
N THR A 67 9.47 -6.82 17.48
CA THR A 67 9.98 -7.96 16.72
C THR A 67 9.00 -8.33 15.61
N TRP A 68 9.50 -8.90 14.50
CA TRP A 68 8.68 -9.33 13.37
C TRP A 68 9.36 -10.41 12.56
N ASN A 69 8.61 -11.04 11.67
CA ASN A 69 9.15 -12.04 10.74
C ASN A 69 9.90 -11.38 9.59
N SER A 70 10.97 -12.01 9.15
CA SER A 70 11.71 -11.55 7.98
C SER A 70 10.89 -11.67 6.70
N VAL A 71 11.06 -10.72 5.80
CA VAL A 71 10.53 -10.76 4.44
C VAL A 71 11.66 -11.16 3.49
N PRO A 72 11.47 -12.13 2.58
CA PRO A 72 12.49 -12.53 1.62
C PRO A 72 13.00 -11.35 0.79
N ASN A 73 14.32 -11.26 0.62
CA ASN A 73 15.00 -10.18 -0.10
C ASN A 73 14.79 -8.77 0.44
N ALA A 74 14.24 -8.62 1.63
CA ALA A 74 14.16 -7.31 2.27
C ALA A 74 15.55 -6.80 2.63
N THR A 75 15.83 -5.57 2.25
CA THR A 75 17.08 -4.87 2.56
C THR A 75 16.97 -4.02 3.81
N THR A 76 15.81 -3.45 4.04
CA THR A 76 15.50 -2.61 5.22
C THR A 76 14.04 -2.74 5.60
N TYR A 77 13.74 -2.30 6.82
CA TYR A 77 12.38 -2.22 7.37
C TYR A 77 12.13 -0.80 7.87
N TRP A 78 11.00 -0.23 7.44
CA TRP A 78 10.52 1.07 7.92
C TRP A 78 9.57 0.84 9.08
N ILE A 79 9.90 1.40 10.23
CA ILE A 79 9.08 1.33 11.42
C ILE A 79 8.20 2.57 11.47
N TYR A 80 6.91 2.38 11.65
CA TYR A 80 5.92 3.45 11.81
C TYR A 80 5.42 3.42 13.25
N ARG A 81 5.43 4.58 13.90
CA ARG A 81 4.77 4.82 15.18
C ARG A 81 3.77 5.96 15.00
N ASP A 82 2.47 5.71 15.23
CA ASP A 82 1.39 6.71 15.09
C ASP A 82 1.45 7.46 13.75
N SER A 83 1.75 6.75 12.63
CA SER A 83 1.94 7.27 11.26
C SER A 83 3.25 8.04 10.99
N TYR A 84 4.10 8.21 11.98
CA TYR A 84 5.44 8.78 11.84
C TYR A 84 6.48 7.66 11.68
N VAL A 85 7.59 7.92 10.98
CA VAL A 85 8.67 6.94 10.78
C VAL A 85 9.86 7.29 11.67
N PRO A 86 9.95 6.70 12.89
CA PRO A 86 11.06 6.97 13.80
C PRO A 86 12.36 6.30 13.37
N ALA A 87 12.31 5.18 12.63
CA ALA A 87 13.50 4.42 12.30
C ALA A 87 13.38 3.63 10.99
N ILE A 88 14.55 3.39 10.39
CA ILE A 88 14.76 2.44 9.29
C ILE A 88 15.90 1.51 9.74
N VAL A 89 15.63 0.21 9.74
CA VAL A 89 16.58 -0.81 10.24
C VAL A 89 16.77 -1.94 9.23
N THR A 90 17.85 -2.70 9.38
CA THR A 90 18.14 -3.90 8.58
C THR A 90 17.81 -5.19 9.32
N SER A 91 17.63 -5.13 10.65
CA SER A 91 17.25 -6.24 11.51
C SER A 91 15.74 -6.46 11.55
N THR A 92 15.32 -7.59 12.10
CA THR A 92 13.91 -7.93 12.35
C THR A 92 13.48 -7.64 13.80
N ASN A 93 14.18 -6.74 14.44
CA ASN A 93 13.87 -6.21 15.77
C ASN A 93 14.26 -4.74 15.87
N TYR A 94 13.60 -4.03 16.74
CA TYR A 94 13.89 -2.64 17.04
C TYR A 94 13.50 -2.29 18.47
N VAL A 95 14.27 -1.44 19.12
CA VAL A 95 13.99 -0.92 20.44
C VAL A 95 13.68 0.58 20.32
N ASP A 96 12.45 0.96 20.59
CA ASP A 96 12.04 2.35 20.64
C ASP A 96 12.23 2.87 22.07
N GLY A 97 13.27 3.68 22.27
CA GLY A 97 13.59 4.34 23.54
C GLY A 97 13.08 5.78 23.63
N ALA A 98 12.31 6.23 22.65
CA ALA A 98 11.79 7.60 22.61
C ALA A 98 10.26 7.63 22.84
N VAL A 99 9.79 6.82 23.77
CA VAL A 99 8.38 6.75 24.20
C VAL A 99 8.22 7.34 25.61
N SER A 100 7.02 7.82 25.90
CA SER A 100 6.68 8.43 27.21
C SER A 100 5.97 7.42 28.11
N PRO A 101 6.10 7.52 29.42
CA PRO A 101 5.36 6.70 30.39
C PRO A 101 3.86 6.85 30.24
N GLY A 102 3.11 5.78 30.51
CA GLY A 102 1.65 5.78 30.55
C GLY A 102 0.99 6.11 29.20
N THR A 103 1.71 5.98 28.09
CA THR A 103 1.26 6.41 26.76
C THR A 103 1.02 5.21 25.84
N THR A 104 -0.05 5.27 25.05
CA THR A 104 -0.37 4.23 24.08
C THR A 104 0.18 4.61 22.71
N TYR A 105 0.88 3.68 22.10
CA TYR A 105 1.47 3.82 20.76
C TYR A 105 0.98 2.72 19.82
N THR A 106 0.83 3.06 18.56
CA THR A 106 0.46 2.12 17.48
C THR A 106 1.64 1.95 16.54
N TYR A 107 2.09 0.71 16.36
CA TYR A 107 3.22 0.38 15.48
C TYR A 107 2.76 -0.39 14.25
N ALA A 108 3.40 -0.12 13.12
CA ALA A 108 3.32 -0.90 11.89
C ALA A 108 4.70 -0.91 11.21
N ILE A 109 4.96 -1.92 10.38
CA ILE A 109 6.25 -2.09 9.71
C ILE A 109 6.02 -2.37 8.22
N ALA A 110 6.87 -1.79 7.37
CA ALA A 110 6.92 -2.11 5.96
C ALA A 110 8.33 -2.54 5.57
N ALA A 111 8.44 -3.57 4.74
CA ALA A 111 9.71 -4.03 4.19
C ALA A 111 10.07 -3.28 2.91
N VAL A 112 11.36 -3.07 2.67
CA VAL A 112 11.90 -2.57 1.40
C VAL A 112 12.61 -3.70 0.68
N VAL A 113 12.17 -4.00 -0.51
CA VAL A 113 12.76 -5.02 -1.40
C VAL A 113 13.12 -4.36 -2.72
N ASN A 114 14.36 -4.53 -3.19
CA ASN A 114 14.83 -3.93 -4.44
C ASN A 114 14.53 -2.42 -4.54
N SER A 115 14.77 -1.67 -3.47
CA SER A 115 14.50 -0.23 -3.36
C SER A 115 13.02 0.16 -3.46
N THR A 116 12.11 -0.79 -3.40
CA THR A 116 10.67 -0.56 -3.41
C THR A 116 10.10 -0.82 -2.03
N LEU A 117 9.32 0.13 -1.51
CA LEU A 117 8.62 -0.01 -0.24
C LEU A 117 7.36 -0.87 -0.41
N GLY A 118 7.28 -1.93 0.37
CA GLY A 118 6.12 -2.83 0.41
C GLY A 118 4.97 -2.32 1.27
N PRO A 119 3.91 -3.11 1.37
CA PRO A 119 2.76 -2.76 2.20
C PRO A 119 3.11 -2.76 3.69
N LYS A 120 2.43 -1.91 4.47
CA LYS A 120 2.54 -1.91 5.93
C LYS A 120 1.93 -3.19 6.51
N SER A 121 2.53 -3.69 7.58
CA SER A 121 1.97 -4.77 8.39
C SER A 121 0.60 -4.41 8.99
N THR A 122 -0.10 -5.40 9.51
CA THR A 122 -1.15 -5.17 10.51
C THR A 122 -0.55 -4.38 11.67
N SER A 123 -1.28 -3.39 12.17
CA SER A 123 -0.82 -2.55 13.28
C SER A 123 -0.96 -3.29 14.61
N VAL A 124 -0.03 -3.05 15.52
CA VAL A 124 -0.10 -3.48 16.91
C VAL A 124 -0.07 -2.28 17.84
N THR A 125 -0.80 -2.35 18.92
CA THR A 125 -0.89 -1.28 19.92
C THR A 125 -0.27 -1.75 21.23
N VAL A 126 0.51 -0.87 21.86
CA VAL A 126 1.14 -1.12 23.16
C VAL A 126 1.04 0.11 24.04
N THR A 127 0.80 -0.09 25.32
CA THR A 127 0.80 0.99 26.34
C THR A 127 1.99 0.83 27.24
N THR A 128 2.78 1.89 27.40
CA THR A 128 3.92 1.91 28.33
C THR A 128 3.42 2.01 29.78
N PRO A 129 4.05 1.35 30.74
CA PRO A 129 3.75 1.55 32.16
C PRO A 129 4.10 2.98 32.61
N GLN A 130 3.53 3.37 33.72
CA GLN A 130 3.83 4.65 34.39
C GLN A 130 5.12 4.56 35.23
#